data_9f21a8cf3e31c0a0136a589b5183418d
#
_entry.id   9f21a8cf3e31c0a0136a589b5183418d
#
_cell.length_a   1.000
_cell.length_b   1.000
_cell.length_c   1.000
_cell.angle_alpha   90.00
_cell.angle_beta   90.00
_cell.angle_gamma   90.00
#
_symmetry.space_group_name_H-M   'P 1'
#
loop_
_entity.id
_entity.type
_entity.pdbx_description
1 polymer ?
#
loop_
_entity_poly.entity_id
_entity_poly.type
_entity_poly.pdbx_seq_one_letter_code
_entity_poly.pdbx_strand_id
1 'polypeptide(L)'
;MKRLLLLALLLTPGLALAQERAPRIIVGFAPGGTADLVGRLIAEGLSTVTGTRVVVENRTGANGMIAAEYVARGPTDGSVLLQCPMGTMTIGPEMPGANLPIDPRMELVAVANVALSSYGAVTGARGPYRSFSQLVAAARARPGSVTYASAGVGSAQHLTGARLAAMAGLDLVHVPYRGAAPAALDVIAGRTDLLITNLGDVMRQIQGGELRLLALADAQGVPEFANAPRLSETVPGLEVAGWFGLCGPRGMAPASIARWAEATGRALQDPTLRQRLLENGLTPLVEGPDAFAARMQRDRAAWAEAIRRANIRAD
;
A
#
# COMPACT_ATOMS: atom_id res chain seq x y z
N MET A 1 26.94 -45.36 -64.21
CA MET A 1 26.11 -45.72 -63.07
C MET A 1 26.37 -44.71 -61.92
N LYS A 2 25.49 -43.67 -61.84
CA LYS A 2 25.62 -42.62 -60.84
C LYS A 2 24.68 -42.92 -59.68
N ARG A 3 25.20 -43.16 -58.47
CA ARG A 3 24.42 -43.37 -57.23
C ARG A 3 24.07 -41.99 -56.68
N LEU A 4 22.79 -41.61 -56.72
CA LEU A 4 22.24 -40.50 -55.93
C LEU A 4 22.10 -40.94 -54.46
N LEU A 5 22.84 -40.32 -53.55
CA LEU A 5 22.55 -40.35 -52.13
C LEU A 5 21.53 -39.28 -51.78
N LEU A 6 20.30 -39.66 -51.42
CA LEU A 6 19.29 -38.78 -50.84
C LEU A 6 19.63 -38.60 -49.35
N LEU A 7 20.02 -37.39 -49.00
CA LEU A 7 20.22 -36.96 -47.59
C LEU A 7 18.84 -36.52 -47.05
N ALA A 8 18.18 -37.40 -46.28
CA ALA A 8 16.94 -37.02 -45.56
C ALA A 8 17.31 -36.19 -44.34
N LEU A 9 17.08 -34.87 -44.43
CA LEU A 9 17.23 -33.94 -43.32
C LEU A 9 16.01 -34.12 -42.38
N LEU A 10 16.23 -34.81 -41.25
CA LEU A 10 15.26 -34.97 -40.16
C LEU A 10 15.09 -33.59 -39.50
N LEU A 11 14.03 -32.87 -39.89
CA LEU A 11 13.51 -31.72 -39.13
C LEU A 11 12.90 -32.25 -37.82
N THR A 12 13.66 -32.27 -36.73
CA THR A 12 13.10 -32.37 -35.39
C THR A 12 12.39 -31.06 -35.08
N PRO A 13 11.06 -31.06 -34.81
CA PRO A 13 10.41 -29.87 -34.27
C PRO A 13 11.05 -29.58 -32.91
N GLY A 14 11.85 -28.52 -32.83
CA GLY A 14 12.33 -27.99 -31.58
C GLY A 14 11.11 -27.66 -30.73
N LEU A 15 10.88 -28.42 -29.65
CA LEU A 15 10.01 -28.02 -28.57
C LEU A 15 10.53 -26.66 -28.08
N ALA A 16 9.97 -25.58 -28.57
CA ALA A 16 10.10 -24.27 -27.95
C ALA A 16 9.52 -24.41 -26.54
N LEU A 17 10.38 -24.70 -25.57
CA LEU A 17 10.04 -24.55 -24.16
C LEU A 17 9.62 -23.08 -24.04
N ALA A 18 8.30 -22.83 -23.96
CA ALA A 18 7.78 -21.55 -23.61
C ALA A 18 8.45 -21.19 -22.28
N GLN A 19 9.41 -20.29 -22.35
CA GLN A 19 10.09 -19.79 -21.17
C GLN A 19 9.01 -19.12 -20.31
N GLU A 20 8.53 -19.82 -19.28
CA GLU A 20 7.52 -19.27 -18.37
C GLU A 20 8.08 -17.96 -17.86
N ARG A 21 7.43 -16.86 -18.24
CA ARG A 21 7.83 -15.53 -17.78
C ARG A 21 7.70 -15.51 -16.27
N ALA A 22 8.78 -15.09 -15.59
CA ALA A 22 8.78 -14.95 -14.15
C ALA A 22 7.54 -14.17 -13.68
N PRO A 23 6.79 -14.68 -12.70
CA PRO A 23 5.64 -13.97 -12.14
C PRO A 23 6.06 -12.58 -11.62
N ARG A 24 5.18 -11.60 -11.77
CA ARG A 24 5.46 -10.22 -11.38
C ARG A 24 4.44 -9.72 -10.38
N ILE A 25 4.91 -8.99 -9.38
CA ILE A 25 4.08 -8.19 -8.49
C ILE A 25 4.24 -6.72 -8.89
N ILE A 26 3.16 -6.11 -9.31
CA ILE A 26 3.12 -4.70 -9.70
C ILE A 26 2.79 -3.86 -8.47
N VAL A 27 3.63 -2.86 -8.20
CA VAL A 27 3.50 -1.93 -7.07
C VAL A 27 3.18 -0.54 -7.60
N GLY A 28 2.08 0.06 -7.13
CA GLY A 28 1.54 1.33 -7.64
C GLY A 28 2.22 2.59 -7.08
N PHE A 29 3.29 2.45 -6.27
CA PHE A 29 3.93 3.54 -5.56
C PHE A 29 5.44 3.55 -5.78
N ALA A 30 6.06 4.71 -5.47
CA ALA A 30 7.50 4.88 -5.62
C ALA A 30 8.29 3.88 -4.75
N PRO A 31 9.47 3.44 -5.21
CA PRO A 31 10.37 2.63 -4.40
C PRO A 31 10.70 3.28 -3.05
N GLY A 32 10.87 2.46 -2.01
CA GLY A 32 11.31 2.88 -0.68
C GLY A 32 10.20 3.16 0.32
N GLY A 33 8.90 3.21 -0.10
CA GLY A 33 7.76 3.25 0.83
C GLY A 33 7.28 1.86 1.24
N THR A 34 6.32 1.81 2.17
CA THR A 34 5.76 0.56 2.72
C THR A 34 5.18 -0.36 1.63
N ALA A 35 4.51 0.20 0.63
CA ALA A 35 3.97 -0.60 -0.47
C ALA A 35 5.08 -1.35 -1.25
N ASP A 36 6.19 -0.67 -1.55
CA ASP A 36 7.34 -1.28 -2.22
C ASP A 36 8.02 -2.33 -1.32
N LEU A 37 8.20 -2.01 -0.03
CA LEU A 37 8.74 -2.92 0.96
C LEU A 37 7.92 -4.22 1.05
N VAL A 38 6.60 -4.13 1.22
CA VAL A 38 5.71 -5.30 1.28
C VAL A 38 5.77 -6.08 -0.02
N GLY A 39 5.73 -5.39 -1.17
CA GLY A 39 5.85 -6.03 -2.49
C GLY A 39 7.13 -6.88 -2.61
N ARG A 40 8.28 -6.35 -2.16
CA ARG A 40 9.57 -7.05 -2.20
C ARG A 40 9.66 -8.20 -1.20
N LEU A 41 9.21 -7.96 0.05
CA LEU A 41 9.24 -8.99 1.09
C LEU A 41 8.37 -10.19 0.70
N ILE A 42 7.16 -9.95 0.21
CA ILE A 42 6.29 -11.06 -0.20
C ILE A 42 6.79 -11.74 -1.49
N ALA A 43 7.38 -11.00 -2.44
CA ALA A 43 7.98 -11.57 -3.64
C ALA A 43 9.15 -12.51 -3.30
N GLU A 44 9.98 -12.15 -2.33
CA GLU A 44 11.06 -13.00 -1.80
C GLU A 44 10.50 -14.27 -1.17
N GLY A 45 9.51 -14.13 -0.26
CA GLY A 45 8.86 -15.29 0.37
C GLY A 45 8.16 -16.21 -0.64
N LEU A 46 7.43 -15.65 -1.60
CA LEU A 46 6.78 -16.39 -2.68
C LEU A 46 7.81 -17.11 -3.56
N SER A 47 8.93 -16.46 -3.88
CA SER A 47 10.01 -17.10 -4.64
C SER A 47 10.56 -18.32 -3.93
N THR A 48 10.75 -18.22 -2.61
CA THR A 48 11.23 -19.32 -1.76
C THR A 48 10.26 -20.50 -1.76
N VAL A 49 8.95 -20.24 -1.51
CA VAL A 49 7.96 -21.33 -1.37
C VAL A 49 7.51 -21.94 -2.69
N THR A 50 7.64 -21.21 -3.80
CA THR A 50 7.25 -21.71 -5.14
C THR A 50 8.41 -22.28 -5.95
N GLY A 51 9.65 -21.98 -5.55
CA GLY A 51 10.85 -22.30 -6.34
C GLY A 51 10.99 -21.50 -7.63
N THR A 52 10.11 -20.51 -7.86
CA THR A 52 10.10 -19.67 -9.05
C THR A 52 10.33 -18.22 -8.67
N ARG A 53 11.29 -17.56 -9.30
CA ARG A 53 11.60 -16.15 -9.04
C ARG A 53 10.39 -15.27 -9.31
N VAL A 54 9.91 -14.54 -8.30
CA VAL A 54 8.88 -13.50 -8.40
C VAL A 54 9.56 -12.14 -8.45
N VAL A 55 9.19 -11.29 -9.41
CA VAL A 55 9.83 -9.99 -9.67
C VAL A 55 8.89 -8.85 -9.29
N VAL A 56 9.41 -7.80 -8.68
CA VAL A 56 8.65 -6.58 -8.37
C VAL A 56 8.91 -5.51 -9.42
N GLU A 57 7.82 -4.89 -9.89
CA GLU A 57 7.85 -3.78 -10.85
C GLU A 57 7.03 -2.61 -10.30
N ASN A 58 7.63 -1.41 -10.20
CA ASN A 58 6.93 -0.20 -9.74
C ASN A 58 6.30 0.54 -10.94
N ARG A 59 4.97 0.79 -10.88
CA ARG A 59 4.20 1.59 -11.86
C ARG A 59 3.41 2.66 -11.13
N THR A 60 4.03 3.81 -10.91
CA THR A 60 3.52 4.85 -10.02
C THR A 60 2.51 5.77 -10.70
N GLY A 61 1.57 6.31 -9.90
CA GLY A 61 0.66 7.37 -10.32
C GLY A 61 -0.80 7.12 -9.96
N ALA A 62 -1.58 8.19 -9.89
CA ALA A 62 -3.02 8.18 -9.59
C ALA A 62 -3.38 7.30 -8.38
N ASN A 63 -2.69 7.46 -7.24
CA ASN A 63 -2.88 6.65 -6.03
C ASN A 63 -2.81 5.13 -6.30
N GLY A 64 -1.87 4.69 -7.15
CA GLY A 64 -1.70 3.28 -7.53
C GLY A 64 -2.65 2.78 -8.63
N MET A 65 -3.55 3.62 -9.14
CA MET A 65 -4.54 3.20 -10.14
C MET A 65 -3.92 2.87 -11.50
N ILE A 66 -2.75 3.46 -11.86
CA ILE A 66 -2.01 3.08 -13.07
C ILE A 66 -1.54 1.62 -12.99
N ALA A 67 -1.05 1.20 -11.82
CA ALA A 67 -0.68 -0.20 -11.58
C ALA A 67 -1.91 -1.12 -11.59
N ALA A 68 -3.00 -0.68 -10.96
CA ALA A 68 -4.26 -1.40 -10.90
C ALA A 68 -4.84 -1.64 -12.31
N GLU A 69 -4.87 -0.63 -13.17
CA GLU A 69 -5.28 -0.73 -14.58
C GLU A 69 -4.39 -1.69 -15.37
N TYR A 70 -3.07 -1.59 -15.20
CA TYR A 70 -2.14 -2.48 -15.87
C TYR A 70 -2.40 -3.96 -15.54
N VAL A 71 -2.68 -4.27 -14.25
CA VAL A 71 -3.01 -5.63 -13.81
C VAL A 71 -4.40 -6.04 -14.27
N ALA A 72 -5.40 -5.18 -14.16
CA ALA A 72 -6.78 -5.47 -14.57
C ALA A 72 -6.87 -5.86 -16.06
N ARG A 73 -6.04 -5.23 -16.90
CA ARG A 73 -5.93 -5.52 -18.34
C ARG A 73 -4.88 -6.58 -18.69
N GLY A 74 -4.25 -7.16 -17.66
CA GLY A 74 -3.18 -8.14 -17.79
C GLY A 74 -3.68 -9.57 -18.00
N PRO A 75 -2.75 -10.54 -18.09
CA PRO A 75 -3.08 -11.95 -18.22
C PRO A 75 -3.80 -12.49 -16.98
N THR A 76 -4.76 -13.40 -17.19
CA THR A 76 -5.58 -14.00 -16.12
C THR A 76 -5.00 -15.32 -15.57
N ASP A 77 -3.82 -15.71 -16.03
CA ASP A 77 -3.13 -16.95 -15.62
C ASP A 77 -2.43 -16.86 -14.25
N GLY A 78 -2.37 -15.66 -13.66
CA GLY A 78 -1.69 -15.40 -12.40
C GLY A 78 -0.20 -15.07 -12.54
N SER A 79 0.29 -14.83 -13.76
CA SER A 79 1.67 -14.38 -14.01
C SER A 79 1.89 -12.92 -13.62
N VAL A 80 0.83 -12.14 -13.40
CA VAL A 80 0.89 -10.74 -12.98
C VAL A 80 -0.11 -10.49 -11.86
N LEU A 81 0.38 -10.04 -10.70
CA LEU A 81 -0.42 -9.68 -9.55
C LEU A 81 -0.20 -8.20 -9.21
N LEU A 82 -1.20 -7.57 -8.61
CA LEU A 82 -1.11 -6.26 -8.01
C LEU A 82 -0.77 -6.41 -6.52
N GLN A 83 0.23 -5.69 -6.04
CA GLN A 83 0.31 -5.37 -4.62
C GLN A 83 -0.76 -4.30 -4.36
N CYS A 84 -1.86 -4.69 -3.73
CA CYS A 84 -3.03 -3.85 -3.57
C CYS A 84 -3.13 -3.30 -2.13
N PRO A 85 -2.90 -1.99 -1.93
CA PRO A 85 -3.08 -1.35 -0.63
C PRO A 85 -4.50 -0.86 -0.44
N MET A 86 -4.90 -0.67 0.82
CA MET A 86 -6.23 -0.18 1.22
C MET A 86 -6.64 1.09 0.46
N GLY A 87 -5.75 2.08 0.35
CA GLY A 87 -6.06 3.34 -0.31
C GLY A 87 -6.54 3.21 -1.75
N THR A 88 -5.83 2.40 -2.56
CA THR A 88 -6.18 2.14 -3.96
C THR A 88 -7.49 1.37 -4.08
N MET A 89 -7.72 0.38 -3.20
CA MET A 89 -8.82 -0.58 -3.35
C MET A 89 -10.13 -0.13 -2.69
N THR A 90 -10.06 0.69 -1.63
CA THR A 90 -11.23 0.99 -0.80
C THR A 90 -11.50 2.47 -0.62
N ILE A 91 -10.51 3.34 -0.82
CA ILE A 91 -10.66 4.79 -0.66
C ILE A 91 -10.85 5.45 -2.02
N GLY A 92 -9.91 5.24 -2.96
CA GLY A 92 -9.93 5.86 -4.28
C GLY A 92 -11.27 5.70 -5.00
N PRO A 93 -11.88 4.51 -5.03
CA PRO A 93 -13.18 4.29 -5.68
C PRO A 93 -14.37 5.02 -5.04
N GLU A 94 -14.26 5.44 -3.79
CA GLU A 94 -15.32 6.12 -3.04
C GLU A 94 -15.17 7.65 -3.06
N MET A 95 -14.07 8.17 -3.67
CA MET A 95 -13.82 9.61 -3.74
C MET A 95 -14.72 10.29 -4.78
N PRO A 96 -15.60 11.24 -4.38
CA PRO A 96 -16.41 12.01 -5.31
C PRO A 96 -15.52 12.81 -6.28
N GLY A 97 -15.81 12.73 -7.56
CA GLY A 97 -15.04 13.41 -8.60
C GLY A 97 -13.77 12.70 -9.06
N ALA A 98 -13.42 11.56 -8.46
CA ALA A 98 -12.27 10.78 -8.92
C ALA A 98 -12.49 10.24 -10.34
N ASN A 99 -11.62 10.64 -11.27
CA ASN A 99 -11.59 10.07 -12.62
C ASN A 99 -10.66 8.86 -12.61
N LEU A 100 -11.25 7.67 -12.39
CA LEU A 100 -10.49 6.43 -12.31
C LEU A 100 -10.41 5.75 -13.68
N PRO A 101 -9.24 5.24 -14.10
CA PRO A 101 -9.08 4.53 -15.37
C PRO A 101 -9.80 3.18 -15.38
N ILE A 102 -10.03 2.61 -14.20
CA ILE A 102 -10.79 1.37 -13.97
C ILE A 102 -11.59 1.47 -12.68
N ASP A 103 -12.61 0.62 -12.52
CA ASP A 103 -13.23 0.38 -11.22
C ASP A 103 -12.61 -0.87 -10.58
N PRO A 104 -11.73 -0.74 -9.59
CA PRO A 104 -11.08 -1.89 -8.95
C PRO A 104 -12.06 -2.84 -8.26
N ARG A 105 -13.29 -2.39 -7.94
CA ARG A 105 -14.36 -3.23 -7.38
C ARG A 105 -14.88 -4.24 -8.38
N MET A 106 -14.83 -3.88 -9.66
CA MET A 106 -15.37 -4.67 -10.77
C MET A 106 -14.30 -5.42 -11.55
N GLU A 107 -13.08 -4.89 -11.59
CA GLU A 107 -12.05 -5.36 -12.52
C GLU A 107 -10.89 -6.09 -11.84
N LEU A 108 -10.85 -6.10 -10.49
CA LEU A 108 -9.86 -6.83 -9.71
C LEU A 108 -10.53 -7.82 -8.76
N VAL A 109 -9.80 -8.88 -8.42
CA VAL A 109 -10.21 -9.90 -7.44
C VAL A 109 -9.18 -10.01 -6.33
N ALA A 110 -9.64 -10.26 -5.10
CA ALA A 110 -8.79 -10.55 -3.95
C ALA A 110 -8.06 -11.87 -4.15
N VAL A 111 -6.78 -11.90 -3.81
CA VAL A 111 -5.98 -13.14 -3.74
C VAL A 111 -5.63 -13.46 -2.30
N ALA A 112 -4.96 -12.56 -1.59
CA ALA A 112 -4.65 -12.74 -0.18
C ALA A 112 -4.33 -11.40 0.48
N ASN A 113 -4.71 -11.22 1.76
CA ASN A 113 -4.11 -10.18 2.59
C ASN A 113 -2.74 -10.65 3.11
N VAL A 114 -1.78 -9.74 3.15
CA VAL A 114 -0.40 -10.02 3.57
C VAL A 114 -0.12 -9.50 4.97
N ALA A 115 -0.53 -8.26 5.25
CA ALA A 115 -0.28 -7.62 6.53
C ALA A 115 -1.26 -6.48 6.81
N LEU A 116 -1.55 -6.27 8.09
CA LEU A 116 -2.07 -5.01 8.60
C LEU A 116 -0.92 -4.01 8.74
N SER A 117 -1.23 -2.73 8.65
CA SER A 117 -0.26 -1.66 8.74
C SER A 117 -0.70 -0.60 9.75
N SER A 118 0.15 -0.35 10.72
CA SER A 118 -0.03 0.75 11.67
C SER A 118 0.35 2.08 11.02
N TYR A 119 -0.40 3.13 11.37
CA TYR A 119 -0.15 4.49 10.92
C TYR A 119 0.38 5.34 12.07
N GLY A 120 1.25 6.30 11.72
CA GLY A 120 1.77 7.30 12.66
C GLY A 120 1.72 8.71 12.07
N ALA A 121 1.46 9.68 12.92
CA ALA A 121 1.64 11.09 12.62
C ALA A 121 3.07 11.50 12.93
N VAL A 122 3.82 11.97 11.94
CA VAL A 122 5.21 12.37 12.08
C VAL A 122 5.45 13.79 11.60
N THR A 123 6.45 14.43 12.18
CA THR A 123 6.97 15.74 11.78
C THR A 123 8.50 15.70 11.70
N GLY A 124 9.11 16.68 11.07
CA GLY A 124 10.57 16.81 11.07
C GLY A 124 11.10 16.94 12.51
N ALA A 125 12.13 16.19 12.87
CA ALA A 125 12.64 16.18 14.24
C ALA A 125 13.18 17.55 14.69
N ARG A 126 13.64 18.38 13.75
CA ARG A 126 14.09 19.76 13.98
C ARG A 126 12.96 20.79 13.92
N GLY A 127 11.76 20.37 13.49
CA GLY A 127 10.59 21.22 13.36
C GLY A 127 10.07 21.73 14.71
N PRO A 128 9.09 22.63 14.70
CA PRO A 128 8.59 23.31 15.91
C PRO A 128 7.75 22.40 16.81
N TYR A 129 7.17 21.33 16.26
CA TYR A 129 6.18 20.51 16.98
C TYR A 129 6.85 19.39 17.77
N ARG A 130 6.54 19.29 19.07
CA ARG A 130 7.03 18.25 20.00
C ARG A 130 5.97 17.23 20.36
N SER A 131 4.68 17.57 20.15
CA SER A 131 3.54 16.69 20.39
C SER A 131 2.46 16.95 19.34
N PHE A 132 1.56 15.97 19.16
CA PHE A 132 0.42 16.10 18.26
C PHE A 132 -0.54 17.21 18.71
N SER A 133 -0.73 17.36 20.03
CA SER A 133 -1.55 18.44 20.60
C SER A 133 -0.97 19.84 20.31
N GLN A 134 0.36 20.01 20.31
CA GLN A 134 0.99 21.28 19.92
C GLN A 134 0.73 21.61 18.46
N LEU A 135 0.82 20.63 17.55
CA LEU A 135 0.52 20.81 16.12
C LEU A 135 -0.94 21.23 15.92
N VAL A 136 -1.88 20.52 16.56
CA VAL A 136 -3.31 20.85 16.52
C VAL A 136 -3.58 22.26 17.06
N ALA A 137 -2.96 22.64 18.18
CA ALA A 137 -3.08 23.97 18.75
C ALA A 137 -2.53 25.05 17.79
N ALA A 138 -1.39 24.82 17.15
CA ALA A 138 -0.81 25.74 16.19
C ALA A 138 -1.71 25.93 14.93
N ALA A 139 -2.25 24.83 14.41
CA ALA A 139 -3.19 24.87 13.28
C ALA A 139 -4.47 25.64 13.62
N ARG A 140 -4.98 25.49 14.85
CA ARG A 140 -6.16 26.21 15.35
C ARG A 140 -5.89 27.71 15.51
N ALA A 141 -4.71 28.06 16.03
CA ALA A 141 -4.33 29.45 16.26
C ALA A 141 -4.07 30.21 14.97
N ARG A 142 -3.65 29.54 13.90
CA ARG A 142 -3.35 30.13 12.58
C ARG A 142 -3.88 29.23 11.47
N PRO A 143 -5.17 29.38 11.10
CA PRO A 143 -5.76 28.61 9.99
C PRO A 143 -4.93 28.73 8.71
N GLY A 144 -4.79 27.63 7.97
CA GLY A 144 -4.01 27.56 6.73
C GLY A 144 -2.49 27.57 6.90
N SER A 145 -1.96 27.63 8.15
CA SER A 145 -0.50 27.70 8.39
C SER A 145 0.18 26.35 8.51
N VAL A 146 -0.56 25.28 8.73
CA VAL A 146 -0.02 23.92 8.86
C VAL A 146 -0.30 23.13 7.60
N THR A 147 0.76 22.59 7.02
CA THR A 147 0.71 21.74 5.83
C THR A 147 0.75 20.26 6.21
N TYR A 148 0.06 19.42 5.44
CA TYR A 148 0.23 17.97 5.57
C TYR A 148 0.52 17.30 4.22
N ALA A 149 1.51 16.43 4.23
CA ALA A 149 1.93 15.65 3.07
C ALA A 149 1.13 14.35 2.95
N SER A 150 0.97 13.84 1.74
CA SER A 150 0.37 12.52 1.48
C SER A 150 1.04 11.81 0.31
N ALA A 151 0.75 10.52 0.17
CA ALA A 151 1.20 9.71 -0.98
C ALA A 151 0.42 10.00 -2.28
N GLY A 152 -0.47 11.00 -2.28
CA GLY A 152 -1.27 11.43 -3.40
C GLY A 152 -2.75 11.61 -3.04
N VAL A 153 -3.49 12.31 -3.89
CA VAL A 153 -4.94 12.50 -3.75
C VAL A 153 -5.64 11.13 -3.73
N GLY A 154 -6.61 10.95 -2.81
CA GLY A 154 -7.31 9.68 -2.61
C GLY A 154 -6.51 8.61 -1.85
N SER A 155 -5.28 8.90 -1.41
CA SER A 155 -4.53 7.99 -0.52
C SER A 155 -5.10 7.98 0.90
N ALA A 156 -4.80 6.92 1.66
CA ALA A 156 -5.18 6.86 3.07
C ALA A 156 -4.57 8.01 3.88
N GLN A 157 -3.35 8.45 3.53
CA GLN A 157 -2.67 9.60 4.13
C GLN A 157 -3.45 10.89 3.90
N HIS A 158 -3.88 11.15 2.64
CA HIS A 158 -4.71 12.30 2.30
C HIS A 158 -6.00 12.30 3.13
N LEU A 159 -6.74 11.20 3.10
CA LEU A 159 -8.02 11.13 3.78
C LEU A 159 -7.90 11.21 5.30
N THR A 160 -6.84 10.68 5.87
CA THR A 160 -6.60 10.81 7.32
C THR A 160 -6.32 12.25 7.72
N GLY A 161 -5.52 12.97 6.92
CA GLY A 161 -5.31 14.41 7.13
C GLY A 161 -6.58 15.24 6.96
N ALA A 162 -7.39 14.95 5.94
CA ALA A 162 -8.67 15.60 5.73
C ALA A 162 -9.69 15.28 6.85
N ARG A 163 -9.72 14.02 7.34
CA ARG A 163 -10.53 13.66 8.52
C ARG A 163 -10.06 14.39 9.77
N LEU A 164 -8.74 14.50 9.99
CA LEU A 164 -8.19 15.29 11.08
C LEU A 164 -8.69 16.75 10.98
N ALA A 165 -8.58 17.37 9.82
CA ALA A 165 -9.03 18.73 9.59
C ALA A 165 -10.52 18.90 9.92
N ALA A 166 -11.37 18.01 9.38
CA ALA A 166 -12.82 18.06 9.60
C ALA A 166 -13.22 17.81 11.06
N MET A 167 -12.65 16.76 11.70
CA MET A 167 -13.02 16.35 13.07
C MET A 167 -12.52 17.34 14.13
N ALA A 168 -11.38 17.98 13.90
CA ALA A 168 -10.80 18.94 14.84
C ALA A 168 -11.15 20.41 14.51
N GLY A 169 -11.90 20.66 13.43
CA GLY A 169 -12.25 22.02 12.95
C GLY A 169 -11.01 22.83 12.57
N LEU A 170 -10.07 22.22 11.83
CA LEU A 170 -8.81 22.83 11.42
C LEU A 170 -8.81 23.14 9.91
N ASP A 171 -8.12 24.22 9.56
CA ASP A 171 -7.77 24.53 8.18
C ASP A 171 -6.31 24.08 7.94
N LEU A 172 -6.14 22.93 7.26
CA LEU A 172 -4.85 22.35 6.93
C LEU A 172 -4.64 22.37 5.41
N VAL A 173 -3.42 22.68 4.97
CA VAL A 173 -3.07 22.68 3.54
C VAL A 173 -2.53 21.34 3.12
N HIS A 174 -3.20 20.68 2.17
CA HIS A 174 -2.78 19.40 1.62
C HIS A 174 -1.67 19.55 0.56
N VAL A 175 -0.60 18.75 0.68
CA VAL A 175 0.51 18.68 -0.29
C VAL A 175 0.65 17.24 -0.79
N PRO A 176 0.16 16.92 -2.01
CA PRO A 176 0.23 15.56 -2.54
C PRO A 176 1.58 15.25 -3.18
N TYR A 177 2.07 14.01 -2.98
CA TYR A 177 3.27 13.44 -3.59
C TYR A 177 2.97 12.16 -4.37
N ARG A 178 3.95 11.66 -5.13
CA ARG A 178 3.83 10.36 -5.86
C ARG A 178 4.27 9.18 -4.98
N GLY A 179 3.84 9.16 -3.71
CA GLY A 179 4.20 8.13 -2.74
C GLY A 179 4.71 8.72 -1.43
N ALA A 180 4.80 7.88 -0.39
CA ALA A 180 5.19 8.30 0.95
C ALA A 180 6.67 8.68 1.07
N ALA A 181 7.57 8.02 0.34
CA ALA A 181 9.00 8.28 0.43
C ALA A 181 9.37 9.74 0.08
N PRO A 182 8.96 10.32 -1.07
CA PRO A 182 9.21 11.74 -1.36
C PRO A 182 8.49 12.67 -0.38
N ALA A 183 7.31 12.31 0.12
CA ALA A 183 6.60 13.09 1.15
C ALA A 183 7.41 13.17 2.46
N ALA A 184 7.96 12.05 2.92
CA ALA A 184 8.79 11.98 4.13
C ALA A 184 10.04 12.85 4.03
N LEU A 185 10.70 12.88 2.86
CA LEU A 185 11.88 13.74 2.63
C LEU A 185 11.54 15.23 2.78
N ASP A 186 10.38 15.65 2.33
CA ASP A 186 9.95 17.05 2.43
C ASP A 186 9.55 17.43 3.87
N VAL A 187 9.00 16.49 4.64
CA VAL A 187 8.77 16.69 6.08
C VAL A 187 10.10 16.77 6.85
N ILE A 188 11.09 15.92 6.54
CA ILE A 188 12.44 15.99 7.13
C ILE A 188 13.07 17.36 6.85
N ALA A 189 12.93 17.85 5.62
CA ALA A 189 13.47 19.13 5.18
C ALA A 189 12.70 20.34 5.71
N GLY A 190 11.56 20.14 6.39
CA GLY A 190 10.69 21.21 6.89
C GLY A 190 9.92 21.97 5.82
N ARG A 191 9.77 21.40 4.61
CA ARG A 191 8.93 21.98 3.53
C ARG A 191 7.45 21.68 3.75
N THR A 192 7.14 20.62 4.48
CA THR A 192 5.79 20.31 4.99
C THR A 192 5.87 19.94 6.47
N ASP A 193 4.78 20.16 7.22
CA ASP A 193 4.79 20.08 8.67
C ASP A 193 4.46 18.70 9.22
N LEU A 194 3.50 18.01 8.58
CA LEU A 194 2.90 16.78 9.05
C LEU A 194 2.85 15.73 7.94
N LEU A 195 3.09 14.48 8.29
CA LEU A 195 2.74 13.33 7.46
C LEU A 195 2.07 12.28 8.37
N ILE A 196 0.85 11.86 8.01
CA ILE A 196 0.19 10.72 8.66
C ILE A 196 0.28 9.54 7.69
N THR A 197 1.13 8.57 7.99
CA THR A 197 1.49 7.52 7.04
C THR A 197 1.69 6.16 7.72
N ASN A 198 1.82 5.11 6.92
CA ASN A 198 2.24 3.80 7.43
C ASN A 198 3.60 3.94 8.14
N LEU A 199 3.76 3.31 9.29
CA LEU A 199 5.03 3.36 10.02
C LEU A 199 6.20 2.86 9.17
N GLY A 200 5.98 1.83 8.34
CA GLY A 200 7.01 1.32 7.42
C GLY A 200 7.55 2.35 6.41
N ASP A 201 6.82 3.43 6.16
CA ASP A 201 7.30 4.52 5.29
C ASP A 201 8.41 5.35 5.96
N VAL A 202 8.41 5.40 7.30
CA VAL A 202 9.18 6.37 8.09
C VAL A 202 9.92 5.77 9.29
N MET A 203 9.85 4.45 9.48
CA MET A 203 10.44 3.76 10.63
C MET A 203 11.93 4.08 10.78
N ARG A 204 12.71 3.95 9.70
CA ARG A 204 14.15 4.22 9.71
C ARG A 204 14.48 5.67 10.05
N GLN A 205 13.68 6.62 9.54
CA GLN A 205 13.86 8.05 9.79
C GLN A 205 13.49 8.42 11.23
N ILE A 206 12.51 7.73 11.83
CA ILE A 206 12.19 7.90 13.25
C ILE A 206 13.34 7.36 14.11
N GLN A 207 13.81 6.15 13.84
CA GLN A 207 14.94 5.52 14.53
C GLN A 207 16.24 6.33 14.36
N GLY A 208 16.47 6.88 13.17
CA GLY A 208 17.60 7.76 12.86
C GLY A 208 17.49 9.18 13.42
N GLY A 209 16.37 9.53 14.07
CA GLY A 209 16.14 10.85 14.65
C GLY A 209 15.95 11.99 13.64
N GLU A 210 15.61 11.66 12.38
CA GLU A 210 15.29 12.64 11.32
C GLU A 210 13.82 13.07 11.39
N LEU A 211 12.94 12.14 11.76
CA LEU A 211 11.51 12.36 12.01
C LEU A 211 11.19 12.13 13.50
N ARG A 212 10.16 12.82 13.96
CA ARG A 212 9.57 12.63 15.28
C ARG A 212 8.17 12.04 15.13
N LEU A 213 7.94 10.90 15.77
CA LEU A 213 6.59 10.35 15.95
C LEU A 213 5.85 11.21 16.98
N LEU A 214 4.73 11.79 16.56
CA LEU A 214 3.87 12.60 17.43
C LEU A 214 2.76 11.78 18.08
N ALA A 215 2.18 10.83 17.32
CA ALA A 215 1.14 9.92 17.80
C ALA A 215 0.94 8.75 16.81
N LEU A 216 0.39 7.64 17.31
CA LEU A 216 -0.09 6.53 16.50
C LEU A 216 -1.55 6.73 16.13
N ALA A 217 -1.94 6.28 14.94
CA ALA A 217 -3.29 6.45 14.42
C ALA A 217 -4.21 5.25 14.69
N ASP A 218 -3.67 4.11 15.02
CA ASP A 218 -4.44 2.89 15.32
C ASP A 218 -4.43 2.55 16.81
N ALA A 219 -5.45 1.82 17.27
CA ALA A 219 -5.61 1.45 18.65
C ALA A 219 -4.56 0.43 19.13
N GLN A 220 -4.11 -0.47 18.25
CA GLN A 220 -3.19 -1.54 18.61
C GLN A 220 -1.74 -1.05 18.68
N GLY A 221 -1.33 -0.24 17.68
CA GLY A 221 0.04 0.22 17.54
C GLY A 221 1.03 -0.90 17.25
N VAL A 222 2.29 -0.63 17.49
CA VAL A 222 3.39 -1.59 17.35
C VAL A 222 4.19 -1.67 18.64
N PRO A 223 4.81 -2.81 18.97
CA PRO A 223 5.57 -3.01 20.20
C PRO A 223 6.64 -1.95 20.44
N GLU A 224 7.34 -1.52 19.39
CA GLU A 224 8.40 -0.51 19.47
C GLU A 224 7.91 0.85 19.99
N PHE A 225 6.63 1.18 19.73
CA PHE A 225 6.00 2.44 20.15
C PHE A 225 4.81 2.20 21.09
N ALA A 226 4.85 1.18 21.93
CA ALA A 226 3.74 0.80 22.81
C ALA A 226 3.24 1.96 23.68
N ASN A 227 4.14 2.85 24.10
CA ASN A 227 3.84 4.02 24.95
C ASN A 227 3.62 5.31 24.15
N ALA A 228 3.60 5.27 22.81
CA ALA A 228 3.34 6.47 22.03
C ALA A 228 1.87 6.92 22.19
N PRO A 229 1.61 8.25 22.27
CA PRO A 229 0.26 8.78 22.30
C PRO A 229 -0.57 8.30 21.09
N ARG A 230 -1.90 8.32 21.21
CA ARG A 230 -2.82 8.02 20.11
C ARG A 230 -3.41 9.32 19.53
N LEU A 231 -3.68 9.33 18.23
CA LEU A 231 -4.40 10.46 17.61
C LEU A 231 -5.75 10.67 18.28
N SER A 232 -6.42 9.57 18.66
CA SER A 232 -7.72 9.59 19.32
C SER A 232 -7.71 10.24 20.72
N GLU A 233 -6.56 10.34 21.39
CA GLU A 233 -6.43 11.09 22.65
C GLU A 233 -6.56 12.61 22.46
N THR A 234 -6.15 13.12 21.28
CA THR A 234 -6.27 14.55 20.94
C THR A 234 -7.51 14.83 20.11
N VAL A 235 -7.89 13.91 19.21
CA VAL A 235 -9.06 14.00 18.34
C VAL A 235 -9.86 12.70 18.46
N PRO A 236 -10.85 12.65 19.39
CA PRO A 236 -11.62 11.43 19.66
C PRO A 236 -12.24 10.83 18.41
N GLY A 237 -12.05 9.52 18.19
CA GLY A 237 -12.53 8.80 17.03
C GLY A 237 -11.67 8.91 15.76
N LEU A 238 -10.56 9.65 15.80
CA LEU A 238 -9.60 9.65 14.69
C LEU A 238 -8.69 8.41 14.81
N GLU A 239 -9.10 7.36 14.13
CA GLU A 239 -8.37 6.10 14.05
C GLU A 239 -8.22 5.65 12.60
N VAL A 240 -7.05 5.12 12.26
CA VAL A 240 -6.73 4.55 10.94
C VAL A 240 -5.79 3.38 11.11
N ALA A 241 -6.19 2.24 10.55
CA ALA A 241 -5.33 1.08 10.32
C ALA A 241 -5.42 0.73 8.84
N GLY A 242 -4.29 0.38 8.24
CA GLY A 242 -4.22 -0.01 6.85
C GLY A 242 -3.99 -1.50 6.66
N TRP A 243 -3.89 -1.90 5.41
CA TRP A 243 -3.48 -3.24 5.02
C TRP A 243 -2.85 -3.23 3.63
N PHE A 244 -2.10 -4.29 3.37
CA PHE A 244 -1.49 -4.58 2.08
C PHE A 244 -1.76 -6.03 1.71
N GLY A 245 -2.25 -6.25 0.50
CA GLY A 245 -2.55 -7.57 -0.01
C GLY A 245 -2.09 -7.78 -1.44
N LEU A 246 -2.48 -8.92 -2.00
CA LEU A 246 -2.32 -9.27 -3.41
C LEU A 246 -3.70 -9.37 -4.07
N CYS A 247 -3.81 -8.77 -5.25
CA CYS A 247 -4.99 -8.83 -6.10
C CYS A 247 -4.61 -9.30 -7.50
N GLY A 248 -5.53 -9.95 -8.20
CA GLY A 248 -5.40 -10.33 -9.60
C GLY A 248 -6.44 -9.66 -10.49
N PRO A 249 -6.35 -9.80 -11.83
CA PRO A 249 -7.37 -9.32 -12.75
C PRO A 249 -8.66 -10.10 -12.59
N ARG A 250 -9.81 -9.46 -12.88
CA ARG A 250 -11.09 -10.15 -12.96
C ARG A 250 -11.01 -11.23 -14.03
N GLY A 251 -11.53 -12.41 -13.74
CA GLY A 251 -11.41 -13.55 -14.63
C GLY A 251 -10.14 -14.39 -14.41
N MET A 252 -9.31 -14.05 -13.44
CA MET A 252 -8.23 -14.92 -13.00
C MET A 252 -8.80 -16.28 -12.59
N ALA A 253 -8.19 -17.37 -13.09
CA ALA A 253 -8.68 -18.72 -12.84
C ALA A 253 -8.71 -19.04 -11.33
N PRO A 254 -9.79 -19.64 -10.81
CA PRO A 254 -9.90 -19.99 -9.38
C PRO A 254 -8.71 -20.80 -8.86
N ALA A 255 -8.19 -21.72 -9.66
CA ALA A 255 -7.00 -22.50 -9.31
C ALA A 255 -5.73 -21.63 -9.15
N SER A 256 -5.58 -20.58 -9.97
CA SER A 256 -4.47 -19.63 -9.84
C SER A 256 -4.62 -18.76 -8.60
N ILE A 257 -5.85 -18.31 -8.28
CA ILE A 257 -6.13 -17.58 -7.04
C ILE A 257 -5.78 -18.43 -5.82
N ALA A 258 -6.28 -19.67 -5.77
CA ALA A 258 -6.01 -20.61 -4.67
C ALA A 258 -4.51 -20.87 -4.50
N ARG A 259 -3.79 -21.13 -5.59
CA ARG A 259 -2.34 -21.35 -5.60
C ARG A 259 -1.57 -20.19 -4.99
N TRP A 260 -1.88 -18.94 -5.39
CA TRP A 260 -1.20 -17.76 -4.87
C TRP A 260 -1.59 -17.45 -3.42
N ALA A 261 -2.85 -17.67 -3.05
CA ALA A 261 -3.31 -17.52 -1.67
C ALA A 261 -2.59 -18.52 -0.73
N GLU A 262 -2.52 -19.80 -1.12
CA GLU A 262 -1.78 -20.83 -0.38
C GLU A 262 -0.28 -20.51 -0.27
N ALA A 263 0.34 -20.13 -1.40
CA ALA A 263 1.75 -19.75 -1.41
C ALA A 263 2.02 -18.54 -0.50
N THR A 264 1.13 -17.56 -0.48
CA THR A 264 1.20 -16.40 0.42
C THR A 264 1.09 -16.83 1.88
N GLY A 265 0.14 -17.72 2.20
CA GLY A 265 -0.01 -18.28 3.53
C GLY A 265 1.26 -19.02 4.00
N ARG A 266 1.86 -19.85 3.13
CA ARG A 266 3.11 -20.55 3.42
C ARG A 266 4.29 -19.58 3.60
N ALA A 267 4.42 -18.59 2.73
CA ALA A 267 5.47 -17.56 2.84
C ALA A 267 5.40 -16.82 4.17
N LEU A 268 4.21 -16.47 4.63
CA LEU A 268 3.99 -15.78 5.91
C LEU A 268 4.15 -16.68 7.16
N GLN A 269 4.45 -17.97 7.01
CA GLN A 269 4.89 -18.84 8.11
C GLN A 269 6.39 -18.72 8.39
N ASP A 270 7.19 -18.18 7.45
CA ASP A 270 8.62 -17.97 7.65
C ASP A 270 8.86 -16.95 8.78
N PRO A 271 9.55 -17.33 9.87
CA PRO A 271 9.83 -16.45 10.98
C PRO A 271 10.63 -15.19 10.58
N THR A 272 11.55 -15.33 9.62
CA THR A 272 12.38 -14.20 9.14
C THR A 272 11.54 -13.17 8.40
N LEU A 273 10.66 -13.62 7.50
CA LEU A 273 9.73 -12.73 6.80
C LEU A 273 8.79 -12.03 7.78
N ARG A 274 8.23 -12.77 8.74
CA ARG A 274 7.35 -12.19 9.79
C ARG A 274 8.07 -11.14 10.61
N GLN A 275 9.31 -11.41 11.04
CA GLN A 275 10.10 -10.47 11.83
C GLN A 275 10.38 -9.20 11.03
N ARG A 276 10.78 -9.31 9.77
CA ARG A 276 11.02 -8.16 8.88
C ARG A 276 9.76 -7.30 8.66
N LEU A 277 8.58 -7.92 8.60
CA LEU A 277 7.31 -7.18 8.55
C LEU A 277 7.08 -6.43 9.85
N LEU A 278 7.20 -7.08 11.01
CA LEU A 278 6.99 -6.46 12.33
C LEU A 278 7.92 -5.27 12.58
N GLU A 279 9.21 -5.39 12.24
CA GLU A 279 10.21 -4.32 12.34
C GLU A 279 9.87 -3.06 11.52
N ASN A 280 8.94 -3.19 10.57
CA ASN A 280 8.46 -2.09 9.74
C ASN A 280 7.00 -1.69 10.06
N GLY A 281 6.51 -2.00 11.26
CA GLY A 281 5.15 -1.63 11.70
C GLY A 281 4.04 -2.35 10.94
N LEU A 282 4.34 -3.54 10.42
CA LEU A 282 3.42 -4.38 9.67
C LEU A 282 3.12 -5.65 10.47
N THR A 283 1.86 -5.89 10.79
CA THR A 283 1.44 -7.13 11.48
C THR A 283 1.07 -8.18 10.42
N PRO A 284 1.85 -9.27 10.29
CA PRO A 284 1.53 -10.34 9.33
C PRO A 284 0.15 -10.93 9.60
N LEU A 285 -0.72 -10.89 8.61
CA LEU A 285 -2.07 -11.43 8.69
C LEU A 285 -2.41 -12.18 7.41
N VAL A 286 -2.68 -13.47 7.53
CA VAL A 286 -3.12 -14.30 6.40
C VAL A 286 -4.65 -14.30 6.35
N GLU A 287 -5.22 -13.61 5.37
CA GLU A 287 -6.62 -13.76 4.98
C GLU A 287 -6.66 -14.27 3.55
N GLY A 288 -7.33 -15.41 3.34
CA GLY A 288 -7.58 -15.94 2.00
C GLY A 288 -8.53 -15.06 1.18
N PRO A 289 -8.82 -15.45 -0.07
CA PRO A 289 -9.56 -14.60 -1.03
C PRO A 289 -10.88 -14.06 -0.50
N ASP A 290 -11.71 -14.93 0.09
CA ASP A 290 -13.06 -14.57 0.57
C ASP A 290 -12.99 -13.63 1.78
N ALA A 291 -12.15 -13.94 2.76
CA ALA A 291 -11.97 -13.13 3.96
C ALA A 291 -11.40 -11.74 3.59
N PHE A 292 -10.44 -11.70 2.67
CA PHE A 292 -9.85 -10.46 2.19
C PHE A 292 -10.86 -9.63 1.36
N ALA A 293 -11.65 -10.25 0.51
CA ALA A 293 -12.74 -9.58 -0.21
C ALA A 293 -13.77 -8.97 0.75
N ALA A 294 -14.16 -9.71 1.79
CA ALA A 294 -15.07 -9.22 2.82
C ALA A 294 -14.48 -8.03 3.61
N ARG A 295 -13.17 -8.06 3.93
CA ARG A 295 -12.45 -6.90 4.52
C ARG A 295 -12.56 -5.68 3.60
N MET A 296 -12.19 -5.83 2.33
CA MET A 296 -12.26 -4.72 1.36
C MET A 296 -13.67 -4.12 1.29
N GLN A 297 -14.71 -4.95 1.34
CA GLN A 297 -16.09 -4.48 1.30
C GLN A 297 -16.47 -3.68 2.56
N ARG A 298 -16.12 -4.17 3.76
CA ARG A 298 -16.35 -3.45 5.02
C ARG A 298 -15.63 -2.10 5.05
N ASP A 299 -14.35 -2.10 4.64
CA ASP A 299 -13.51 -0.90 4.67
C ASP A 299 -14.01 0.15 3.67
N ARG A 300 -14.46 -0.27 2.48
CA ARG A 300 -15.11 0.64 1.52
C ARG A 300 -16.32 1.34 2.13
N ALA A 301 -17.21 0.59 2.77
CA ALA A 301 -18.40 1.17 3.40
C ALA A 301 -18.03 2.19 4.50
N ALA A 302 -17.02 1.87 5.31
CA ALA A 302 -16.52 2.76 6.35
C ALA A 302 -15.88 4.03 5.78
N TRP A 303 -15.07 3.90 4.72
CA TRP A 303 -14.45 5.05 4.07
C TRP A 303 -15.45 5.91 3.31
N ALA A 304 -16.40 5.32 2.58
CA ALA A 304 -17.50 6.05 1.93
C ALA A 304 -18.26 6.92 2.92
N GLU A 305 -18.56 6.39 4.11
CA GLU A 305 -19.21 7.15 5.18
C GLU A 305 -18.31 8.28 5.70
N ALA A 306 -17.02 8.00 5.95
CA ALA A 306 -16.06 8.99 6.41
C ALA A 306 -15.89 10.15 5.41
N ILE A 307 -15.79 9.82 4.11
CA ILE A 307 -15.68 10.80 3.00
C ILE A 307 -16.92 11.71 2.97
N ARG A 308 -18.13 11.12 3.04
CA ARG A 308 -19.39 11.91 3.05
C ARG A 308 -19.46 12.85 4.24
N ARG A 309 -19.18 12.35 5.47
CA ARG A 309 -19.24 13.17 6.70
C ARG A 309 -18.25 14.31 6.69
N ALA A 310 -17.06 14.09 6.16
CA ALA A 310 -16.00 15.11 6.09
C ALA A 310 -16.08 15.97 4.82
N ASN A 311 -17.08 15.72 3.93
CA ASN A 311 -17.24 16.40 2.63
C ASN A 311 -15.96 16.47 1.79
N ILE A 312 -15.19 15.37 1.78
CA ILE A 312 -13.90 15.27 1.07
C ILE A 312 -14.17 14.99 -0.41
N ARG A 313 -13.44 15.68 -1.29
CA ARG A 313 -13.49 15.49 -2.75
C ARG A 313 -12.10 15.29 -3.33
N ALA A 314 -12.04 14.69 -4.53
CA ALA A 314 -10.84 14.65 -5.34
C ALA A 314 -10.76 15.95 -6.14
N ASP A 315 -10.12 16.96 -5.59
CA ASP A 315 -9.87 18.25 -6.30
C ASP A 315 -8.58 18.17 -7.10
#